data_bc927141a674d83d79c26e328bb83a53
#
_entry.id   bc927141a674d83d79c26e328bb83a53
#
_cell.length_a   1.000
_cell.length_b   1.000
_cell.length_c   1.000
_cell.angle_alpha   90.00
_cell.angle_beta   90.00
_cell.angle_gamma   90.00
#
_symmetry.space_group_name_H-M   'P 1'
#
loop_
_entity.id
_entity.type
_entity.pdbx_description
1 polymer ?
#
loop_
_entity_poly.entity_id
_entity_poly.type
_entity_poly.pdbx_seq_one_letter_code
_entity_poly.pdbx_strand_id
1 'polypeptide(L)'
;PDMAALIKEIRAPHAAEIDRVLGRTDSLLYRRGNLNGTFDDLICDALLKERDAQIALSPGFRWGATLLPGDQITADTLYTQTAITYPNVYRSEMTGAFIKEILEDVADNLFNPDPYLQQGGDMVRVGGMGYAIDIGQPIGKRISEMTLLASGEKIEPAKTYTVAGWASVNEGTEGPPVYELVAK
;
A
#
# COMPACT_ATOMS: atom_id res chain seq x y z
N PRO A 1 32.38 -9.16 -19.49
CA PRO A 1 32.37 -8.74 -18.08
C PRO A 1 31.42 -9.68 -17.30
N ASP A 2 31.88 -10.13 -16.14
CA ASP A 2 31.04 -10.89 -15.22
C ASP A 2 29.98 -9.96 -14.66
N MET A 3 28.70 -10.24 -14.95
CA MET A 3 27.58 -9.42 -14.52
C MET A 3 27.54 -9.28 -12.99
N ALA A 4 27.88 -10.34 -12.27
CA ALA A 4 27.92 -10.32 -10.80
C ALA A 4 28.99 -9.34 -10.27
N ALA A 5 30.15 -9.28 -10.92
CA ALA A 5 31.21 -8.33 -10.56
C ALA A 5 30.76 -6.88 -10.83
N LEU A 6 30.12 -6.62 -11.97
CA LEU A 6 29.59 -5.31 -12.31
C LEU A 6 28.50 -4.84 -11.31
N ILE A 7 27.55 -5.71 -10.95
CA ILE A 7 26.53 -5.42 -9.95
C ILE A 7 27.20 -5.07 -8.61
N LYS A 8 28.19 -5.86 -8.19
CA LYS A 8 28.93 -5.61 -6.93
C LYS A 8 29.64 -4.26 -6.94
N GLU A 9 30.26 -3.90 -8.05
CA GLU A 9 30.94 -2.61 -8.23
C GLU A 9 29.95 -1.44 -8.13
N ILE A 10 28.81 -1.52 -8.83
CA ILE A 10 27.75 -0.48 -8.82
C ILE A 10 27.15 -0.35 -7.41
N ARG A 11 26.93 -1.45 -6.69
CA ARG A 11 26.33 -1.43 -5.34
C ARG A 11 27.31 -0.97 -4.25
N ALA A 12 28.61 -1.13 -4.45
CA ALA A 12 29.62 -0.87 -3.42
C ALA A 12 29.53 0.52 -2.76
N PRO A 13 29.34 1.63 -3.48
CA PRO A 13 29.21 2.95 -2.86
C PRO A 13 27.98 3.11 -1.93
N HIS A 14 26.97 2.29 -2.11
CA HIS A 14 25.69 2.35 -1.39
C HIS A 14 25.52 1.24 -0.35
N ALA A 15 26.45 0.29 -0.28
CA ALA A 15 26.34 -0.94 0.51
C ALA A 15 26.03 -0.67 1.99
N ALA A 16 26.65 0.34 2.60
CA ALA A 16 26.44 0.67 4.01
C ALA A 16 24.98 1.07 4.31
N GLU A 17 24.29 1.67 3.34
CA GLU A 17 22.91 2.06 3.46
C GLU A 17 21.96 0.91 3.09
N ILE A 18 22.12 0.35 1.89
CA ILE A 18 21.17 -0.62 1.34
C ILE A 18 21.22 -1.97 2.03
N ASP A 19 22.38 -2.38 2.55
CA ASP A 19 22.56 -3.65 3.26
C ASP A 19 22.22 -3.55 4.76
N ARG A 20 21.83 -2.38 5.24
CA ARG A 20 21.41 -2.17 6.63
C ARG A 20 20.20 -3.02 6.95
N VAL A 21 20.31 -3.90 7.93
CA VAL A 21 19.22 -4.76 8.40
C VAL A 21 18.29 -3.94 9.28
N LEU A 22 17.00 -3.90 8.93
CA LEU A 22 15.93 -3.23 9.66
C LEU A 22 15.22 -4.18 10.62
N GLY A 23 15.10 -5.47 10.23
CA GLY A 23 14.45 -6.49 11.01
C GLY A 23 14.53 -7.86 10.35
N ARG A 24 13.79 -8.80 10.90
CA ARG A 24 13.55 -10.13 10.32
C ARG A 24 12.07 -10.41 10.32
N THR A 25 11.59 -11.12 9.31
CA THR A 25 10.21 -11.59 9.28
C THR A 25 10.12 -13.02 9.81
N ASP A 26 9.06 -13.32 10.53
CA ASP A 26 8.67 -14.68 10.97
C ASP A 26 7.60 -15.27 10.05
N SER A 27 7.10 -14.49 9.11
CA SER A 27 6.04 -14.87 8.17
C SER A 27 6.42 -14.54 6.72
N LEU A 28 5.63 -15.04 5.77
CA LEU A 28 5.78 -14.73 4.36
C LEU A 28 5.37 -13.28 4.09
N LEU A 29 6.27 -12.46 3.54
CA LEU A 29 5.97 -11.10 3.11
C LEU A 29 6.02 -10.98 1.58
N TYR A 30 4.95 -10.43 1.00
CA TYR A 30 4.81 -10.23 -0.44
C TYR A 30 3.79 -9.13 -0.76
N ARG A 31 3.80 -8.63 -2.03
CA ARG A 31 2.87 -7.61 -2.53
C ARG A 31 2.04 -8.06 -3.75
N ARG A 32 2.07 -9.31 -4.14
CA ARG A 32 1.54 -9.79 -5.44
C ARG A 32 0.10 -10.32 -5.41
N GLY A 33 -0.67 -10.04 -4.40
CA GLY A 33 -2.09 -10.40 -4.37
C GLY A 33 -2.96 -9.33 -5.03
N ASN A 34 -4.03 -9.71 -5.74
CA ASN A 34 -4.94 -8.74 -6.37
C ASN A 34 -5.70 -7.88 -5.37
N LEU A 35 -5.97 -8.42 -4.19
CA LEU A 35 -6.73 -7.74 -3.13
C LEU A 35 -5.85 -7.28 -1.99
N ASN A 36 -4.83 -8.06 -1.63
CA ASN A 36 -3.90 -7.74 -0.55
C ASN A 36 -2.57 -8.50 -0.69
N GLY A 37 -1.56 -8.06 0.07
CA GLY A 37 -0.30 -8.74 0.30
C GLY A 37 0.22 -8.40 1.68
N THR A 38 0.90 -9.34 2.33
CA THR A 38 1.35 -9.17 3.72
C THR A 38 2.40 -8.08 3.93
N PHE A 39 3.14 -7.71 2.89
CA PHE A 39 4.01 -6.52 2.95
C PHE A 39 3.20 -5.23 2.88
N ASP A 40 2.04 -5.24 2.21
CA ASP A 40 1.13 -4.10 2.19
C ASP A 40 0.52 -3.86 3.57
N ASP A 41 0.23 -4.93 4.34
CA ASP A 41 -0.22 -4.79 5.74
C ASP A 41 0.82 -4.06 6.58
N LEU A 42 2.11 -4.43 6.46
CA LEU A 42 3.20 -3.74 7.15
C LEU A 42 3.29 -2.25 6.77
N ILE A 43 3.11 -1.91 5.50
CA ILE A 43 3.08 -0.51 5.05
C ILE A 43 1.87 0.22 5.64
N CYS A 44 0.70 -0.39 5.61
CA CYS A 44 -0.52 0.21 6.16
C CYS A 44 -0.43 0.41 7.67
N ASP A 45 0.13 -0.54 8.41
CA ASP A 45 0.35 -0.42 9.85
C ASP A 45 1.30 0.73 10.20
N ALA A 46 2.39 0.88 9.42
CA ALA A 46 3.29 2.01 9.58
C ALA A 46 2.59 3.36 9.31
N LEU A 47 1.75 3.44 8.27
CA LEU A 47 0.96 4.63 7.95
C LEU A 47 0.00 4.99 9.10
N LEU A 48 -0.74 4.01 9.61
CA LEU A 48 -1.68 4.21 10.72
C LEU A 48 -0.97 4.77 11.95
N LYS A 49 0.13 4.11 12.34
CA LYS A 49 0.88 4.44 13.55
C LYS A 49 1.60 5.79 13.44
N GLU A 50 2.40 5.97 12.39
CA GLU A 50 3.31 7.11 12.26
C GLU A 50 2.59 8.41 11.84
N ARG A 51 1.36 8.28 11.29
CA ARG A 51 0.54 9.43 10.89
C ARG A 51 -0.68 9.65 11.77
N ASP A 52 -0.85 8.86 12.83
CA ASP A 52 -2.02 8.94 13.71
C ASP A 52 -3.33 8.99 12.89
N ALA A 53 -3.51 7.99 12.05
CA ALA A 53 -4.64 7.90 11.15
C ALA A 53 -5.57 6.74 11.52
N GLN A 54 -6.85 6.87 11.18
CA GLN A 54 -7.85 5.83 11.41
C GLN A 54 -7.85 4.80 10.26
N ILE A 55 -7.51 5.26 9.06
CA ILE A 55 -7.53 4.46 7.84
C ILE A 55 -6.22 4.71 7.08
N ALA A 56 -5.63 3.65 6.53
CA ALA A 56 -4.49 3.74 5.65
C ALA A 56 -4.89 3.30 4.23
N LEU A 57 -4.36 3.99 3.22
CA LEU A 57 -4.48 3.63 1.82
C LEU A 57 -3.09 3.47 1.21
N SER A 58 -2.82 2.31 0.60
CA SER A 58 -1.58 2.03 -0.10
C SER A 58 -1.89 1.53 -1.50
N PRO A 59 -1.17 1.97 -2.54
CA PRO A 59 -1.45 1.52 -3.89
C PRO A 59 -1.15 0.03 -4.05
N GLY A 60 -1.97 -0.65 -4.85
CA GLY A 60 -1.83 -2.06 -5.15
C GLY A 60 -0.78 -2.30 -6.22
N PHE A 61 0.49 -2.43 -5.85
CA PHE A 61 1.58 -2.76 -6.76
C PHE A 61 1.98 -4.23 -6.67
N ARG A 62 2.41 -4.79 -7.79
CA ARG A 62 2.82 -6.21 -7.91
C ARG A 62 4.33 -6.42 -7.98
N TRP A 63 5.13 -5.43 -7.70
CA TRP A 63 6.57 -5.57 -7.66
C TRP A 63 7.09 -5.80 -6.24
N GLY A 64 8.40 -5.96 -6.15
CA GLY A 64 9.07 -6.26 -4.92
C GLY A 64 9.47 -7.73 -4.81
N ALA A 65 10.42 -8.01 -3.94
CA ALA A 65 10.86 -9.34 -3.63
C ALA A 65 9.96 -9.98 -2.57
N THR A 66 9.72 -11.28 -2.70
CA THR A 66 9.09 -12.07 -1.64
C THR A 66 10.13 -12.40 -0.57
N LEU A 67 9.79 -12.23 0.70
CA LEU A 67 10.58 -12.63 1.84
C LEU A 67 9.95 -13.86 2.51
N LEU A 68 10.77 -14.85 2.78
CA LEU A 68 10.37 -16.06 3.49
C LEU A 68 10.55 -15.89 5.01
N PRO A 69 9.87 -16.72 5.83
CA PRO A 69 10.11 -16.74 7.27
C PRO A 69 11.60 -16.91 7.61
N GLY A 70 12.14 -16.02 8.44
CA GLY A 70 13.55 -15.97 8.80
C GLY A 70 14.42 -15.04 7.95
N ASP A 71 13.91 -14.54 6.83
CA ASP A 71 14.65 -13.60 5.99
C ASP A 71 14.83 -12.25 6.67
N GLN A 72 15.93 -11.57 6.32
CA GLN A 72 16.20 -10.21 6.74
C GLN A 72 15.41 -9.22 5.89
N ILE A 73 14.80 -8.25 6.55
CA ILE A 73 14.27 -7.05 5.91
C ILE A 73 15.40 -6.03 5.92
N THR A 74 15.99 -5.75 4.75
CA THR A 74 17.05 -4.74 4.59
C THR A 74 16.47 -3.44 4.06
N ALA A 75 17.23 -2.36 4.12
CA ALA A 75 16.85 -1.10 3.48
C ALA A 75 16.64 -1.28 1.96
N ASP A 76 17.47 -2.09 1.28
CA ASP A 76 17.29 -2.44 -0.14
C ASP A 76 15.93 -3.13 -0.40
N THR A 77 15.57 -4.09 0.45
CA THR A 77 14.26 -4.75 0.38
C THR A 77 13.14 -3.74 0.51
N LEU A 78 13.23 -2.84 1.49
CA LEU A 78 12.22 -1.82 1.71
C LEU A 78 12.11 -0.85 0.53
N TYR A 79 13.24 -0.36 0.02
CA TYR A 79 13.25 0.48 -1.19
C TYR A 79 12.64 -0.24 -2.39
N THR A 80 12.96 -1.52 -2.59
CA THR A 80 12.37 -2.34 -3.65
C THR A 80 10.84 -2.45 -3.53
N GLN A 81 10.31 -2.57 -2.31
CA GLN A 81 8.87 -2.65 -2.06
C GLN A 81 8.16 -1.30 -2.24
N THR A 82 8.87 -0.20 -2.03
CA THR A 82 8.32 1.17 -2.06
C THR A 82 8.87 2.00 -3.23
N ALA A 83 9.48 1.35 -4.23
CA ALA A 83 10.09 2.01 -5.39
C ALA A 83 9.03 2.66 -6.30
N ILE A 84 8.76 3.93 -6.07
CA ILE A 84 7.84 4.75 -6.86
C ILE A 84 8.32 6.20 -6.90
N THR A 85 7.94 6.90 -7.95
CA THR A 85 8.34 8.31 -8.18
C THR A 85 7.81 9.26 -7.11
N TYR A 86 6.66 8.96 -6.52
CA TYR A 86 5.99 9.79 -5.51
C TYR A 86 5.87 9.06 -4.17
N PRO A 87 6.96 8.95 -3.39
CA PRO A 87 6.97 8.15 -2.17
C PRO A 87 6.35 8.88 -0.98
N ASN A 88 6.03 10.16 -1.09
CA ASN A 88 5.58 11.00 0.01
C ASN A 88 4.23 10.56 0.56
N VAL A 89 4.14 10.57 1.88
CA VAL A 89 2.94 10.21 2.63
C VAL A 89 2.09 11.44 2.87
N TYR A 90 0.81 11.35 2.54
CA TYR A 90 -0.19 12.37 2.90
C TYR A 90 -0.96 11.94 4.16
N ARG A 91 -1.58 12.92 4.81
CA ARG A 91 -2.60 12.77 5.85
C ARG A 91 -3.71 13.77 5.57
N SER A 92 -4.92 13.28 5.39
CA SER A 92 -6.06 14.12 5.05
C SER A 92 -7.35 13.63 5.72
N GLU A 93 -8.35 14.48 5.72
CA GLU A 93 -9.70 14.15 6.16
C GLU A 93 -10.53 13.74 4.94
N MET A 94 -11.17 12.56 5.00
CA MET A 94 -12.03 12.03 3.93
C MET A 94 -13.36 11.57 4.48
N THR A 95 -14.46 11.84 3.76
CA THR A 95 -15.76 11.30 4.14
C THR A 95 -15.84 9.80 3.81
N GLY A 96 -16.67 9.05 4.54
CA GLY A 96 -16.90 7.64 4.23
C GLY A 96 -17.44 7.41 2.82
N ALA A 97 -18.23 8.35 2.29
CA ALA A 97 -18.69 8.32 0.90
C ALA A 97 -17.52 8.42 -0.09
N PHE A 98 -16.56 9.32 0.14
CA PHE A 98 -15.42 9.51 -0.73
C PHE A 98 -14.46 8.31 -0.65
N ILE A 99 -14.25 7.72 0.53
CA ILE A 99 -13.47 6.49 0.69
C ILE A 99 -14.11 5.34 -0.13
N LYS A 100 -15.43 5.21 -0.07
CA LYS A 100 -16.15 4.22 -0.89
C LYS A 100 -15.96 4.49 -2.38
N GLU A 101 -16.06 5.75 -2.82
CA GLU A 101 -15.87 6.15 -4.21
C GLU A 101 -14.49 5.74 -4.73
N ILE A 102 -13.41 5.96 -3.96
CA ILE A 102 -12.06 5.51 -4.30
C ILE A 102 -12.02 3.99 -4.51
N LEU A 103 -12.62 3.22 -3.60
CA LEU A 103 -12.63 1.76 -3.70
C LEU A 103 -13.44 1.26 -4.90
N GLU A 104 -14.57 1.89 -5.19
CA GLU A 104 -15.43 1.55 -6.33
C GLU A 104 -14.76 1.87 -7.68
N ASP A 105 -14.08 3.02 -7.77
CA ASP A 105 -13.35 3.44 -8.96
C ASP A 105 -12.20 2.45 -9.28
N VAL A 106 -11.40 2.10 -8.28
CA VAL A 106 -10.34 1.11 -8.46
C VAL A 106 -10.91 -0.27 -8.78
N ALA A 107 -12.03 -0.66 -8.16
CA ALA A 107 -12.70 -1.92 -8.48
C ALA A 107 -13.22 -1.93 -9.93
N ASP A 108 -13.66 -0.79 -10.45
CA ASP A 108 -14.11 -0.71 -11.85
C ASP A 108 -12.95 -0.84 -12.84
N ASN A 109 -11.78 -0.32 -12.51
CA ASN A 109 -10.58 -0.52 -13.32
C ASN A 109 -10.17 -2.01 -13.45
N LEU A 110 -10.55 -2.85 -12.48
CA LEU A 110 -10.23 -4.28 -12.49
C LEU A 110 -11.36 -5.15 -13.02
N PHE A 111 -12.60 -4.83 -12.67
CA PHE A 111 -13.76 -5.72 -12.80
C PHE A 111 -14.85 -5.15 -13.72
N ASN A 112 -14.56 -4.14 -14.54
CA ASN A 112 -15.51 -3.64 -15.52
C ASN A 112 -15.90 -4.77 -16.49
N PRO A 113 -17.19 -4.99 -16.78
CA PRO A 113 -17.63 -6.02 -17.72
C PRO A 113 -17.15 -5.77 -19.16
N ASP A 114 -16.86 -4.52 -19.52
CA ASP A 114 -16.22 -4.19 -20.80
C ASP A 114 -14.70 -4.23 -20.64
N PRO A 115 -14.00 -5.18 -21.31
CA PRO A 115 -12.55 -5.32 -21.19
C PRO A 115 -11.77 -4.09 -21.70
N TYR A 116 -12.35 -3.27 -22.55
CA TYR A 116 -11.71 -2.02 -23.02
C TYR A 116 -11.69 -0.93 -21.97
N LEU A 117 -12.52 -1.04 -20.93
CA LEU A 117 -12.55 -0.13 -19.78
C LEU A 117 -11.73 -0.64 -18.60
N GLN A 118 -11.23 -1.87 -18.66
CA GLN A 118 -10.33 -2.42 -17.64
C GLN A 118 -8.92 -1.83 -17.81
N GLN A 119 -8.56 -0.89 -16.97
CA GLN A 119 -7.21 -0.33 -16.96
C GLN A 119 -6.19 -1.27 -16.30
N GLY A 120 -6.67 -2.27 -15.57
CA GLY A 120 -5.86 -3.25 -14.86
C GLY A 120 -5.36 -2.73 -13.51
N GLY A 121 -4.29 -3.34 -13.02
CA GLY A 121 -3.76 -3.05 -11.68
C GLY A 121 -4.28 -4.02 -10.63
N ASP A 122 -4.26 -3.58 -9.39
CA ASP A 122 -4.77 -4.30 -8.22
C ASP A 122 -5.64 -3.36 -7.38
N MET A 123 -6.44 -3.94 -6.47
CA MET A 123 -7.18 -3.15 -5.50
C MET A 123 -6.24 -2.33 -4.63
N VAL A 124 -6.66 -1.12 -4.28
CA VAL A 124 -5.97 -0.32 -3.26
C VAL A 124 -5.92 -1.13 -1.96
N ARG A 125 -4.78 -1.13 -1.31
CA ARG A 125 -4.60 -1.78 -0.01
C ARG A 125 -5.14 -0.88 1.07
N VAL A 126 -5.84 -1.46 2.03
CA VAL A 126 -6.43 -0.70 3.12
C VAL A 126 -5.90 -1.20 4.46
N GLY A 127 -5.63 -0.26 5.37
CA GLY A 127 -5.35 -0.55 6.78
C GLY A 127 -6.36 0.14 7.68
N GLY A 128 -6.59 -0.39 8.87
CA GLY A 128 -7.53 0.18 9.85
C GLY A 128 -9.00 0.02 9.49
N MET A 129 -9.33 -0.46 8.30
CA MET A 129 -10.70 -0.73 7.87
C MET A 129 -10.82 -2.08 7.16
N GLY A 130 -12.03 -2.64 7.19
CA GLY A 130 -12.44 -3.78 6.39
C GLY A 130 -13.66 -3.44 5.53
N TYR A 131 -13.86 -4.19 4.45
CA TYR A 131 -15.04 -4.07 3.58
C TYR A 131 -15.34 -5.41 2.88
N ALA A 132 -16.56 -5.56 2.40
CA ALA A 132 -16.94 -6.63 1.49
C ALA A 132 -16.95 -6.12 0.05
N ILE A 133 -16.53 -6.96 -0.90
CA ILE A 133 -16.59 -6.66 -2.33
C ILE A 133 -17.35 -7.75 -3.09
N ASP A 134 -18.34 -7.33 -3.89
CA ASP A 134 -19.02 -8.18 -4.87
C ASP A 134 -18.69 -7.66 -6.28
N ILE A 135 -17.74 -8.31 -6.93
CA ILE A 135 -17.25 -7.93 -8.26
C ILE A 135 -18.31 -8.04 -9.36
N GLY A 136 -19.38 -8.82 -9.15
CA GLY A 136 -20.48 -8.99 -10.10
C GLY A 136 -21.47 -7.82 -10.13
N GLN A 137 -21.39 -6.92 -9.17
CA GLN A 137 -22.23 -5.73 -9.11
C GLN A 137 -21.74 -4.62 -10.05
N PRO A 138 -22.63 -3.72 -10.48
CA PRO A 138 -22.22 -2.53 -11.20
C PRO A 138 -21.43 -1.58 -10.28
N ILE A 139 -20.64 -0.68 -10.88
CA ILE A 139 -19.90 0.37 -10.17
C ILE A 139 -20.82 1.13 -9.19
N GLY A 140 -20.31 1.44 -8.02
CA GLY A 140 -21.04 2.08 -6.91
C GLY A 140 -21.79 1.10 -5.99
N LYS A 141 -21.90 -0.19 -6.37
CA LYS A 141 -22.55 -1.25 -5.59
C LYS A 141 -21.65 -2.43 -5.26
N ARG A 142 -20.37 -2.41 -5.70
CA ARG A 142 -19.42 -3.48 -5.43
C ARG A 142 -18.92 -3.49 -3.99
N ILE A 143 -18.73 -2.30 -3.40
CA ILE A 143 -18.18 -2.15 -2.06
C ILE A 143 -19.29 -1.95 -1.03
N SER A 144 -19.26 -2.79 0.02
CA SER A 144 -20.24 -2.78 1.11
C SER A 144 -19.58 -3.12 2.45
N GLU A 145 -20.36 -3.04 3.53
CA GLU A 145 -19.96 -3.44 4.88
C GLU A 145 -18.65 -2.82 5.37
N MET A 146 -18.38 -1.57 4.98
CA MET A 146 -17.19 -0.86 5.40
C MET A 146 -17.21 -0.63 6.92
N THR A 147 -16.16 -1.09 7.62
CA THR A 147 -16.04 -1.00 9.08
C THR A 147 -14.66 -0.56 9.51
N LEU A 148 -14.55 0.21 10.60
CA LEU A 148 -13.28 0.46 11.28
C LEU A 148 -12.89 -0.79 12.08
N LEU A 149 -11.68 -1.29 11.89
CA LEU A 149 -11.20 -2.49 12.59
C LEU A 149 -10.96 -2.25 14.09
N ALA A 150 -10.56 -1.03 14.46
CA ALA A 150 -10.25 -0.67 15.85
C ALA A 150 -11.49 -0.66 16.74
N SER A 151 -12.66 -0.23 16.22
CA SER A 151 -13.89 -0.10 17.02
C SER A 151 -14.99 -1.08 16.61
N GLY A 152 -14.90 -1.67 15.40
CA GLY A 152 -15.98 -2.45 14.80
C GLY A 152 -17.14 -1.61 14.29
N GLU A 153 -17.06 -0.27 14.37
CA GLU A 153 -18.10 0.63 13.92
C GLU A 153 -18.18 0.68 12.39
N LYS A 154 -19.40 0.77 11.87
CA LYS A 154 -19.62 0.98 10.43
C LYS A 154 -19.10 2.34 10.01
N ILE A 155 -18.48 2.40 8.83
CA ILE A 155 -18.09 3.66 8.21
C ILE A 155 -19.34 4.32 7.62
N GLU A 156 -19.67 5.50 8.16
CA GLU A 156 -20.83 6.28 7.77
C GLU A 156 -20.48 7.21 6.60
N PRO A 157 -21.31 7.29 5.54
CA PRO A 157 -21.00 8.09 4.35
C PRO A 157 -20.72 9.57 4.63
N ALA A 158 -21.44 10.17 5.57
CA ALA A 158 -21.34 11.61 5.88
C ALA A 158 -20.28 11.92 6.95
N LYS A 159 -19.79 10.91 7.67
CA LYS A 159 -18.76 11.09 8.71
C LYS A 159 -17.39 11.21 8.09
N THR A 160 -16.56 12.07 8.66
CA THR A 160 -15.18 12.28 8.25
C THR A 160 -14.23 11.40 9.06
N TYR A 161 -13.22 10.85 8.38
CA TYR A 161 -12.18 9.98 8.93
C TYR A 161 -10.81 10.50 8.56
N THR A 162 -9.86 10.36 9.47
CA THR A 162 -8.46 10.68 9.18
C THR A 162 -7.82 9.54 8.39
N VAL A 163 -7.36 9.87 7.19
CA VAL A 163 -6.78 8.91 6.24
C VAL A 163 -5.32 9.26 5.98
N ALA A 164 -4.43 8.28 6.10
CA ALA A 164 -3.05 8.36 5.64
C ALA A 164 -2.86 7.51 4.39
N GLY A 165 -2.06 8.00 3.46
CA GLY A 165 -1.73 7.24 2.25
C GLY A 165 -0.45 7.74 1.62
N TRP A 166 -0.02 7.08 0.55
CA TRP A 166 1.20 7.44 -0.17
C TRP A 166 1.04 7.19 -1.67
N ALA A 167 2.06 7.56 -2.44
CA ALA A 167 2.07 7.43 -3.90
C ALA A 167 0.97 8.24 -4.60
N SER A 168 0.59 9.39 -4.01
CA SER A 168 -0.28 10.35 -4.66
C SER A 168 0.46 11.04 -5.81
N VAL A 169 -0.17 11.07 -6.98
CA VAL A 169 0.34 11.82 -8.14
C VAL A 169 0.06 13.33 -8.05
N ASN A 170 -0.60 13.78 -6.99
CA ASN A 170 -0.87 15.20 -6.78
C ASN A 170 0.41 15.93 -6.43
N GLU A 171 0.71 16.98 -7.17
CA GLU A 171 1.80 17.90 -6.84
C GLU A 171 1.56 18.53 -5.47
N GLY A 172 2.64 18.72 -4.70
CA GLY A 172 2.58 19.35 -3.38
C GLY A 172 2.19 18.44 -2.23
N THR A 173 2.22 17.11 -2.40
CA THR A 173 2.14 16.22 -1.25
C THR A 173 3.34 16.43 -0.34
N GLU A 174 3.11 17.03 0.81
CA GLU A 174 4.12 17.30 1.84
C GLU A 174 4.05 16.23 2.91
N GLY A 175 5.11 15.47 3.07
CA GLY A 175 5.24 14.46 4.12
C GLY A 175 6.48 13.62 3.92
N PRO A 176 6.89 12.83 4.92
CA PRO A 176 8.04 11.97 4.79
C PRO A 176 7.82 10.89 3.73
N PRO A 177 8.88 10.37 3.10
CA PRO A 177 8.79 9.21 2.25
C PRO A 177 8.29 7.97 3.01
N VAL A 178 7.47 7.15 2.38
CA VAL A 178 6.87 5.97 3.02
C VAL A 178 7.90 4.99 3.57
N TYR A 179 9.03 4.83 2.93
CA TYR A 179 10.10 3.93 3.41
C TYR A 179 10.73 4.40 4.74
N GLU A 180 10.71 5.70 5.05
CA GLU A 180 11.15 6.19 6.37
C GLU A 180 10.19 5.81 7.48
N LEU A 181 8.89 5.74 7.19
CA LEU A 181 7.88 5.33 8.17
C LEU A 181 7.96 3.82 8.42
N VAL A 182 8.09 3.02 7.37
CA VAL A 182 8.16 1.56 7.48
C VAL A 182 9.48 1.10 8.13
N ALA A 183 10.55 1.90 8.03
CA ALA A 183 11.85 1.59 8.63
C ALA A 183 11.93 1.82 10.16
N LYS A 184 10.92 2.45 10.77
CA LYS A 184 10.82 2.69 12.24
C LYS A 184 10.21 1.50 12.97
#